data_8e4928214a781230d07cb931b816d8ad
#
_entry.id   8e4928214a781230d07cb931b816d8ad
#
_cell.length_a   1.000
_cell.length_b   1.000
_cell.length_c   1.000
_cell.angle_alpha   90.00
_cell.angle_beta   90.00
_cell.angle_gamma   90.00
#
_symmetry.space_group_name_H-M   'P 1'
#
loop_
_entity.id
_entity.type
_entity.pdbx_description
1 polymer ?
#
loop_
_entity_poly.entity_id
_entity_poly.type
_entity_poly.pdbx_seq_one_letter_code
_entity_poly.pdbx_strand_id
1 'polypeptide(L)'
;LISRNFTRAMASLTDVVAAVRNGDLQARAAVRGAGDELDQLAEGLNEMLDRLDRSMAAHRHAGDAIAHDLRSPLTRLKARLETALLDIEAGRGDARQALTQALEDTDGVLRTFSAVLAISRLQAAGDAPNAVLFDPAGLVRDMTELYGPLCEDKGLDIASDIAAGLTVRGNPAFLAQALANLVDNAVKYTPAGGAVMVRLRRNAAGEAEISVTDTGPGVAPEQRHRVVDRFVRLENSRNLPGAGLGLSLVAAVAQAHGGRIELGEGPGVYDGSGPGLRAALVLPTVG
;
A
#
# COMPACT_ATOMS: atom_id res chain seq x y z
N LEU A 1 35.53 6.31 -45.41
CA LEU A 1 35.34 5.32 -44.35
C LEU A 1 34.46 5.91 -43.21
N ILE A 2 34.67 7.11 -42.75
CA ILE A 2 33.93 7.80 -41.66
C ILE A 2 32.44 7.94 -42.00
N SER A 3 32.12 8.38 -43.24
CA SER A 3 30.71 8.54 -43.68
C SER A 3 29.89 7.26 -43.69
N ARG A 4 30.48 6.10 -44.01
CA ARG A 4 29.77 4.81 -44.05
C ARG A 4 29.42 4.29 -42.63
N ASN A 5 30.30 4.49 -41.67
CA ASN A 5 30.06 4.09 -40.28
C ASN A 5 29.01 4.96 -39.61
N PHE A 6 29.06 6.25 -39.87
CA PHE A 6 28.03 7.18 -39.41
C PHE A 6 26.64 6.86 -39.97
N THR A 7 26.55 6.64 -41.31
CA THR A 7 25.28 6.30 -41.94
C THR A 7 24.68 4.98 -41.40
N ARG A 8 25.50 3.95 -41.12
CA ARG A 8 25.02 2.69 -40.51
C ARG A 8 24.53 2.86 -39.08
N ALA A 9 25.23 3.68 -38.28
CA ALA A 9 24.82 3.92 -36.91
C ALA A 9 23.47 4.68 -36.85
N MET A 10 23.34 5.71 -37.72
CA MET A 10 22.05 6.41 -37.83
C MET A 10 20.92 5.52 -38.34
N ALA A 11 21.17 4.61 -39.28
CA ALA A 11 20.19 3.65 -39.74
C ALA A 11 19.76 2.71 -38.59
N SER A 12 20.71 2.18 -37.81
CA SER A 12 20.44 1.33 -36.67
C SER A 12 19.56 2.04 -35.61
N LEU A 13 19.86 3.30 -35.28
CA LEU A 13 19.03 4.09 -34.36
C LEU A 13 17.60 4.31 -34.90
N THR A 14 17.50 4.60 -36.22
CA THR A 14 16.20 4.78 -36.88
C THR A 14 15.38 3.48 -36.88
N ASP A 15 16.04 2.34 -37.12
CA ASP A 15 15.39 1.02 -37.10
C ASP A 15 14.84 0.67 -35.71
N VAL A 16 15.61 0.97 -34.65
CA VAL A 16 15.15 0.78 -33.26
C VAL A 16 13.96 1.68 -32.95
N VAL A 17 14.01 2.94 -33.32
CA VAL A 17 12.86 3.87 -33.14
C VAL A 17 11.63 3.35 -33.89
N ALA A 18 11.80 2.82 -35.10
CA ALA A 18 10.70 2.23 -35.87
C ALA A 18 10.14 0.95 -35.21
N ALA A 19 11.01 0.08 -34.68
CA ALA A 19 10.60 -1.13 -33.95
C ALA A 19 9.80 -0.76 -32.68
N VAL A 20 10.29 0.19 -31.91
CA VAL A 20 9.59 0.71 -30.69
C VAL A 20 8.24 1.31 -31.05
N ARG A 21 8.14 2.10 -32.12
CA ARG A 21 6.86 2.64 -32.60
C ARG A 21 5.88 1.56 -32.98
N ASN A 22 6.36 0.41 -33.43
CA ASN A 22 5.54 -0.77 -33.76
C ASN A 22 5.27 -1.68 -32.56
N GLY A 23 5.69 -1.28 -31.33
CA GLY A 23 5.40 -1.98 -30.09
C GLY A 23 6.52 -2.93 -29.61
N ASP A 24 7.63 -3.05 -30.33
CA ASP A 24 8.77 -3.85 -29.87
C ASP A 24 9.69 -3.02 -28.94
N LEU A 25 9.38 -3.10 -27.65
CA LEU A 25 10.15 -2.42 -26.59
C LEU A 25 11.46 -3.14 -26.23
N GLN A 26 11.69 -4.35 -26.78
CA GLN A 26 12.93 -5.12 -26.54
C GLN A 26 14.03 -4.74 -27.52
N ALA A 27 13.71 -4.01 -28.60
CA ALA A 27 14.71 -3.50 -29.54
C ALA A 27 15.73 -2.61 -28.81
N ARG A 28 17.01 -2.82 -29.14
CA ARG A 28 18.12 -2.01 -28.57
C ARG A 28 19.03 -1.52 -29.66
N ALA A 29 19.52 -0.29 -29.51
CA ALA A 29 20.52 0.28 -30.38
C ALA A 29 21.90 -0.33 -30.12
N ALA A 30 22.61 -0.67 -31.18
CA ALA A 30 23.95 -1.22 -31.06
C ALA A 30 24.95 -0.14 -30.61
N VAL A 31 25.63 -0.37 -29.48
CA VAL A 31 26.75 0.43 -28.99
C VAL A 31 28.02 -0.15 -29.63
N ARG A 32 28.75 0.66 -30.37
CA ARG A 32 29.91 0.21 -31.18
C ARG A 32 31.21 0.18 -30.38
N GLY A 33 31.24 0.85 -29.23
CA GLY A 33 32.44 0.96 -28.40
C GLY A 33 33.48 1.98 -28.93
N ALA A 34 33.05 2.88 -29.80
CA ALA A 34 33.91 3.96 -30.29
C ALA A 34 34.08 5.13 -29.32
N GLY A 35 33.16 5.21 -28.32
CA GLY A 35 33.14 6.29 -27.32
C GLY A 35 32.76 7.63 -27.86
N ASP A 36 32.15 7.71 -29.06
CA ASP A 36 31.73 8.92 -29.73
C ASP A 36 30.29 9.33 -29.35
N GLU A 37 29.81 10.47 -29.88
CA GLU A 37 28.47 11.01 -29.63
C GLU A 37 27.35 10.06 -30.05
N LEU A 38 27.59 9.17 -31.02
CA LEU A 38 26.61 8.18 -31.46
C LEU A 38 26.49 7.02 -30.47
N ASP A 39 27.57 6.60 -29.82
CA ASP A 39 27.54 5.62 -28.77
C ASP A 39 26.81 6.16 -27.52
N GLN A 40 27.06 7.44 -27.16
CA GLN A 40 26.32 8.12 -26.07
C GLN A 40 24.83 8.22 -26.38
N LEU A 41 24.46 8.50 -27.64
CA LEU A 41 23.06 8.55 -28.06
C LEU A 41 22.40 7.15 -28.00
N ALA A 42 23.13 6.11 -28.44
CA ALA A 42 22.65 4.73 -28.38
C ALA A 42 22.45 4.25 -26.93
N GLU A 43 23.40 4.58 -26.03
CA GLU A 43 23.28 4.28 -24.58
C GLU A 43 22.12 5.02 -23.95
N GLY A 44 21.96 6.31 -24.20
CA GLY A 44 20.83 7.11 -23.69
C GLY A 44 19.48 6.62 -24.20
N LEU A 45 19.39 6.21 -25.48
CA LEU A 45 18.20 5.59 -26.04
C LEU A 45 17.89 4.25 -25.36
N ASN A 46 18.89 3.40 -25.17
CA ASN A 46 18.73 2.10 -24.51
C ASN A 46 18.29 2.26 -23.04
N GLU A 47 18.87 3.22 -22.31
CA GLU A 47 18.44 3.53 -20.93
C GLU A 47 16.99 4.00 -20.87
N MET A 48 16.56 4.84 -21.80
CA MET A 48 15.15 5.27 -21.90
C MET A 48 14.24 4.08 -22.21
N LEU A 49 14.64 3.18 -23.12
CA LEU A 49 13.89 1.99 -23.46
C LEU A 49 13.80 1.00 -22.27
N ASP A 50 14.86 0.85 -21.49
CA ASP A 50 14.87 0.04 -20.27
C ASP A 50 13.92 0.60 -19.20
N ARG A 51 13.85 1.93 -19.07
CA ARG A 51 12.87 2.57 -18.16
C ARG A 51 11.44 2.38 -18.65
N LEU A 52 11.21 2.51 -19.95
CA LEU A 52 9.89 2.33 -20.57
C LEU A 52 9.41 0.87 -20.42
N ASP A 53 10.28 -0.10 -20.74
CA ASP A 53 9.95 -1.53 -20.61
C ASP A 53 9.63 -1.92 -19.16
N ARG A 54 10.45 -1.48 -18.19
CA ARG A 54 10.19 -1.66 -16.76
C ARG A 54 8.85 -1.05 -16.34
N SER A 55 8.54 0.16 -16.80
CA SER A 55 7.27 0.83 -16.51
C SER A 55 6.08 0.06 -17.09
N MET A 56 6.18 -0.40 -18.34
CA MET A 56 5.11 -1.18 -18.99
C MET A 56 4.95 -2.59 -18.42
N ALA A 57 6.04 -3.23 -18.02
CA ALA A 57 6.00 -4.51 -17.31
C ALA A 57 5.30 -4.36 -15.96
N ALA A 58 5.63 -3.32 -15.19
CA ALA A 58 4.97 -3.00 -13.94
C ALA A 58 3.46 -2.77 -14.12
N HIS A 59 3.04 -2.04 -15.18
CA HIS A 59 1.62 -1.82 -15.47
C HIS A 59 0.87 -3.11 -15.86
N ARG A 60 1.50 -3.97 -16.66
CA ARG A 60 0.90 -5.28 -17.05
C ARG A 60 0.76 -6.20 -15.83
N HIS A 61 1.82 -6.37 -15.06
CA HIS A 61 1.78 -7.17 -13.83
C HIS A 61 0.77 -6.63 -12.81
N ALA A 62 0.66 -5.29 -12.70
CA ALA A 62 -0.35 -4.67 -11.86
C ALA A 62 -1.77 -5.00 -12.34
N GLY A 63 -2.04 -4.94 -13.65
CA GLY A 63 -3.35 -5.26 -14.22
C GLY A 63 -3.77 -6.71 -13.99
N ASP A 64 -2.89 -7.66 -14.23
CA ASP A 64 -3.13 -9.09 -14.03
C ASP A 64 -3.33 -9.42 -12.54
N ALA A 65 -2.48 -8.86 -11.66
CA ALA A 65 -2.62 -8.99 -10.23
C ALA A 65 -3.97 -8.42 -9.75
N ILE A 66 -4.32 -7.21 -10.18
CA ILE A 66 -5.61 -6.57 -9.84
C ILE A 66 -6.78 -7.45 -10.27
N ALA A 67 -6.77 -7.97 -11.50
CA ALA A 67 -7.84 -8.82 -12.01
C ALA A 67 -7.98 -10.12 -11.20
N HIS A 68 -6.84 -10.74 -10.84
CA HIS A 68 -6.81 -11.92 -10.00
C HIS A 68 -7.35 -11.63 -8.59
N ASP A 69 -6.89 -10.56 -8.00
CA ASP A 69 -7.14 -10.17 -6.61
C ASP A 69 -8.58 -9.69 -6.39
N LEU A 70 -9.22 -9.14 -7.43
CA LEU A 70 -10.63 -8.76 -7.40
C LEU A 70 -11.58 -9.93 -7.65
N ARG A 71 -11.16 -10.96 -8.37
CA ARG A 71 -12.03 -12.11 -8.68
C ARG A 71 -12.54 -12.79 -7.42
N SER A 72 -11.69 -13.01 -6.42
CA SER A 72 -12.06 -13.69 -5.19
C SER A 72 -13.14 -12.94 -4.36
N PRO A 73 -12.99 -11.64 -4.04
CA PRO A 73 -14.01 -10.91 -3.29
C PRO A 73 -15.32 -10.76 -4.09
N LEU A 74 -15.26 -10.55 -5.41
CA LEU A 74 -16.44 -10.47 -6.26
C LEU A 74 -17.20 -11.81 -6.33
N THR A 75 -16.47 -12.93 -6.42
CA THR A 75 -17.09 -14.27 -6.41
C THR A 75 -17.80 -14.53 -5.08
N ARG A 76 -17.20 -14.11 -3.95
CA ARG A 76 -17.85 -14.25 -2.63
C ARG A 76 -19.08 -13.36 -2.51
N LEU A 77 -19.02 -12.11 -2.96
CA LEU A 77 -20.17 -11.21 -2.98
C LEU A 77 -21.32 -11.81 -3.79
N LYS A 78 -21.00 -12.29 -5.01
CA LYS A 78 -22.00 -12.94 -5.87
C LYS A 78 -22.65 -14.16 -5.17
N ALA A 79 -21.85 -15.07 -4.61
CA ALA A 79 -22.37 -16.25 -3.94
C ALA A 79 -23.27 -15.89 -2.74
N ARG A 80 -22.92 -14.86 -1.96
CA ARG A 80 -23.77 -14.36 -0.85
C ARG A 80 -25.09 -13.79 -1.35
N LEU A 81 -25.07 -12.99 -2.43
CA LEU A 81 -26.29 -12.44 -3.03
C LEU A 81 -27.19 -13.54 -3.57
N GLU A 82 -26.63 -14.56 -4.23
CA GLU A 82 -27.38 -15.72 -4.72
C GLU A 82 -28.02 -16.51 -3.55
N THR A 83 -27.27 -16.73 -2.47
CA THR A 83 -27.80 -17.39 -1.25
C THR A 83 -28.91 -16.54 -0.61
N ALA A 84 -28.70 -15.25 -0.45
CA ALA A 84 -29.69 -14.33 0.12
C ALA A 84 -30.97 -14.30 -0.70
N LEU A 85 -30.88 -14.32 -2.03
CA LEU A 85 -32.03 -14.38 -2.91
C LEU A 85 -32.84 -15.67 -2.72
N LEU A 86 -32.17 -16.82 -2.68
CA LEU A 86 -32.82 -18.13 -2.42
C LEU A 86 -33.51 -18.17 -1.06
N ASP A 87 -32.90 -17.61 -0.01
CA ASP A 87 -33.48 -17.56 1.33
C ASP A 87 -34.70 -16.64 1.40
N ILE A 88 -34.69 -15.51 0.70
CA ILE A 88 -35.84 -14.60 0.57
C ILE A 88 -36.98 -15.29 -0.19
N GLU A 89 -36.70 -15.95 -1.33
CA GLU A 89 -37.69 -16.69 -2.12
C GLU A 89 -38.30 -17.86 -1.34
N ALA A 90 -37.52 -18.48 -0.48
CA ALA A 90 -38.00 -19.54 0.42
C ALA A 90 -38.71 -19.03 1.69
N GLY A 91 -38.87 -17.71 1.84
CA GLY A 91 -39.51 -17.09 3.02
C GLY A 91 -38.69 -17.22 4.32
N ARG A 92 -37.39 -17.51 4.21
CA ARG A 92 -36.49 -17.70 5.36
C ARG A 92 -35.57 -16.55 5.63
N GLY A 93 -35.47 -15.59 4.71
CA GLY A 93 -34.52 -14.48 4.78
C GLY A 93 -35.15 -13.13 5.04
N ASP A 94 -34.42 -12.25 5.73
CA ASP A 94 -34.72 -10.82 5.82
C ASP A 94 -34.04 -10.08 4.68
N ALA A 95 -34.82 -9.60 3.72
CA ALA A 95 -34.32 -8.86 2.57
C ALA A 95 -33.51 -7.61 2.95
N ARG A 96 -33.90 -6.93 4.04
CA ARG A 96 -33.20 -5.75 4.54
C ARG A 96 -31.82 -6.10 5.05
N GLN A 97 -31.72 -7.18 5.84
CA GLN A 97 -30.44 -7.67 6.37
C GLN A 97 -29.52 -8.10 5.23
N ALA A 98 -30.05 -8.84 4.25
CA ALA A 98 -29.31 -9.29 3.07
C ALA A 98 -28.75 -8.11 2.25
N LEU A 99 -29.55 -7.07 2.03
CA LEU A 99 -29.12 -5.86 1.32
C LEU A 99 -28.09 -5.07 2.10
N THR A 100 -28.24 -4.93 3.43
CA THR A 100 -27.25 -4.25 4.28
C THR A 100 -25.91 -4.98 4.18
N GLN A 101 -25.91 -6.30 4.29
CA GLN A 101 -24.68 -7.12 4.19
C GLN A 101 -24.05 -7.02 2.78
N ALA A 102 -24.86 -6.96 1.72
CA ALA A 102 -24.37 -6.79 0.37
C ALA A 102 -23.70 -5.41 0.13
N LEU A 103 -24.26 -4.36 0.75
CA LEU A 103 -23.64 -3.03 0.74
C LEU A 103 -22.28 -3.04 1.46
N GLU A 104 -22.20 -3.62 2.65
CA GLU A 104 -20.94 -3.75 3.39
C GLU A 104 -19.87 -4.55 2.61
N ASP A 105 -20.29 -5.65 1.96
CA ASP A 105 -19.40 -6.45 1.12
C ASP A 105 -18.94 -5.66 -0.12
N THR A 106 -19.82 -4.85 -0.72
CA THR A 106 -19.49 -3.97 -1.86
C THR A 106 -18.46 -2.91 -1.45
N ASP A 107 -18.65 -2.26 -0.30
CA ASP A 107 -17.70 -1.31 0.26
C ASP A 107 -16.34 -1.98 0.53
N GLY A 108 -16.36 -3.22 0.99
CA GLY A 108 -15.16 -4.05 1.15
C GLY A 108 -14.40 -4.28 -0.17
N VAL A 109 -15.13 -4.56 -1.25
CA VAL A 109 -14.56 -4.70 -2.61
C VAL A 109 -13.96 -3.39 -3.09
N LEU A 110 -14.66 -2.26 -2.91
CA LEU A 110 -14.18 -0.93 -3.31
C LEU A 110 -12.91 -0.53 -2.54
N ARG A 111 -12.86 -0.79 -1.23
CA ARG A 111 -11.63 -0.59 -0.42
C ARG A 111 -10.47 -1.45 -0.93
N THR A 112 -10.73 -2.72 -1.24
CA THR A 112 -9.73 -3.63 -1.81
C THR A 112 -9.18 -3.10 -3.13
N PHE A 113 -10.07 -2.68 -4.03
CA PHE A 113 -9.70 -2.11 -5.32
C PHE A 113 -8.84 -0.85 -5.19
N SER A 114 -9.28 0.08 -4.32
CA SER A 114 -8.54 1.32 -4.05
C SER A 114 -7.15 1.05 -3.48
N ALA A 115 -7.02 0.09 -2.57
CA ALA A 115 -5.73 -0.30 -2.00
C ALA A 115 -4.79 -0.92 -3.06
N VAL A 116 -5.29 -1.83 -3.90
CA VAL A 116 -4.50 -2.46 -4.97
C VAL A 116 -4.03 -1.42 -5.99
N LEU A 117 -4.91 -0.49 -6.40
CA LEU A 117 -4.54 0.62 -7.30
C LEU A 117 -3.49 1.55 -6.68
N ALA A 118 -3.62 1.88 -5.40
CA ALA A 118 -2.65 2.72 -4.69
C ALA A 118 -1.28 2.04 -4.64
N ILE A 119 -1.22 0.76 -4.25
CA ILE A 119 0.02 -0.02 -4.23
C ILE A 119 0.66 -0.08 -5.63
N SER A 120 -0.14 -0.35 -6.67
CA SER A 120 0.35 -0.44 -8.05
C SER A 120 0.92 0.90 -8.54
N ARG A 121 0.26 2.01 -8.23
CA ARG A 121 0.76 3.36 -8.57
C ARG A 121 2.08 3.69 -7.88
N LEU A 122 2.19 3.38 -6.59
CA LEU A 122 3.41 3.61 -5.81
C LEU A 122 4.58 2.77 -6.33
N GLN A 123 4.35 1.49 -6.65
CA GLN A 123 5.37 0.61 -7.20
C GLN A 123 5.83 1.02 -8.60
N ALA A 124 4.94 1.54 -9.44
CA ALA A 124 5.28 2.01 -10.78
C ALA A 124 6.04 3.36 -10.76
N ALA A 125 5.77 4.22 -9.78
CA ALA A 125 6.41 5.52 -9.66
C ALA A 125 7.84 5.45 -9.08
N GLY A 126 8.15 4.42 -8.29
CA GLY A 126 9.42 4.29 -7.56
C GLY A 126 9.48 5.21 -6.34
N ASP A 127 9.34 6.52 -6.54
CA ASP A 127 9.24 7.52 -5.48
C ASP A 127 7.79 7.98 -5.28
N ALA A 128 7.49 8.55 -4.11
CA ALA A 128 6.14 9.06 -3.82
C ALA A 128 5.75 10.18 -4.80
N PRO A 129 4.68 10.01 -5.60
CA PRO A 129 4.25 11.04 -6.53
C PRO A 129 3.75 12.28 -5.77
N ASN A 130 4.05 13.47 -6.30
CA ASN A 130 3.69 14.76 -5.68
C ASN A 130 4.17 14.93 -4.23
N ALA A 131 5.37 14.43 -3.91
CA ALA A 131 5.95 14.56 -2.59
C ALA A 131 6.28 16.03 -2.28
N VAL A 132 5.81 16.50 -1.12
CA VAL A 132 6.07 17.84 -0.57
C VAL A 132 6.71 17.74 0.81
N LEU A 133 7.32 18.81 1.27
CA LEU A 133 7.77 18.92 2.66
C LEU A 133 6.59 19.34 3.54
N PHE A 134 6.33 18.60 4.62
CA PHE A 134 5.27 18.94 5.57
C PHE A 134 5.53 18.36 6.96
N ASP A 135 4.84 18.91 7.96
CA ASP A 135 4.83 18.39 9.33
C ASP A 135 3.72 17.32 9.48
N PRO A 136 4.05 16.07 9.80
CA PRO A 136 3.06 15.01 9.96
C PRO A 136 2.21 15.13 11.24
N ALA A 137 2.51 16.08 12.13
CA ALA A 137 1.76 16.27 13.37
C ALA A 137 0.27 16.58 13.14
N GLY A 138 -0.04 17.37 12.09
CA GLY A 138 -1.42 17.63 11.67
C GLY A 138 -2.15 16.35 11.29
N LEU A 139 -1.50 15.51 10.48
CA LEU A 139 -2.05 14.24 10.03
C LEU A 139 -2.40 13.30 11.19
N VAL A 140 -1.53 13.19 12.19
CA VAL A 140 -1.76 12.34 13.37
C VAL A 140 -2.93 12.87 14.21
N ARG A 141 -3.02 14.20 14.37
CA ARG A 141 -4.11 14.84 15.11
C ARG A 141 -5.46 14.61 14.43
N ASP A 142 -5.54 14.93 13.13
CA ASP A 142 -6.76 14.78 12.34
C ASP A 142 -7.25 13.33 12.35
N MET A 143 -6.32 12.37 12.28
CA MET A 143 -6.65 10.94 12.34
C MET A 143 -7.19 10.52 13.70
N THR A 144 -6.58 11.00 14.80
CA THR A 144 -7.06 10.70 16.16
C THR A 144 -8.45 11.27 16.40
N GLU A 145 -8.72 12.50 15.92
CA GLU A 145 -10.03 13.14 16.00
C GLU A 145 -11.08 12.41 15.18
N LEU A 146 -10.73 11.99 13.95
CA LEU A 146 -11.63 11.28 13.05
C LEU A 146 -12.07 9.92 13.60
N TYR A 147 -11.17 9.20 14.26
CA TYR A 147 -11.45 7.85 14.80
C TYR A 147 -11.99 7.88 16.23
N GLY A 148 -11.99 9.03 16.92
CA GLY A 148 -12.53 9.18 18.26
C GLY A 148 -13.93 8.61 18.44
N PRO A 149 -14.95 9.06 17.67
CA PRO A 149 -16.30 8.55 17.76
C PRO A 149 -16.43 7.04 17.52
N LEU A 150 -15.68 6.50 16.55
CA LEU A 150 -15.68 5.06 16.23
C LEU A 150 -15.09 4.22 17.37
N CYS A 151 -14.05 4.72 18.03
CA CYS A 151 -13.46 4.10 19.20
C CYS A 151 -14.43 4.13 20.39
N GLU A 152 -15.07 5.27 20.64
CA GLU A 152 -16.07 5.43 21.68
C GLU A 152 -17.26 4.46 21.52
N ASP A 153 -17.81 4.38 20.30
CA ASP A 153 -18.90 3.43 19.97
C ASP A 153 -18.49 1.96 20.22
N LYS A 154 -17.23 1.63 20.06
CA LYS A 154 -16.68 0.28 20.32
C LYS A 154 -16.24 0.09 21.78
N GLY A 155 -16.25 1.15 22.59
CA GLY A 155 -15.76 1.13 23.99
C GLY A 155 -14.24 1.00 24.07
N LEU A 156 -13.51 1.70 23.17
CA LEU A 156 -12.05 1.76 23.14
C LEU A 156 -11.58 3.15 23.55
N ASP A 157 -10.48 3.22 24.27
CA ASP A 157 -9.78 4.49 24.52
C ASP A 157 -8.82 4.77 23.36
N ILE A 158 -8.91 5.96 22.74
CA ILE A 158 -7.95 6.44 21.76
C ILE A 158 -7.24 7.69 22.25
N ALA A 159 -5.92 7.72 22.14
CA ALA A 159 -5.10 8.87 22.51
C ALA A 159 -3.97 9.10 21.49
N SER A 160 -3.42 10.31 21.50
CA SER A 160 -2.24 10.64 20.68
C SER A 160 -1.13 11.29 21.53
N ASP A 161 0.13 11.03 21.12
CA ASP A 161 1.34 11.61 21.67
C ASP A 161 2.20 12.12 20.51
N ILE A 162 2.24 13.44 20.32
CA ILE A 162 2.70 14.08 19.10
C ILE A 162 3.91 14.97 19.41
N ALA A 163 5.08 14.56 18.96
CA ALA A 163 6.27 15.40 18.96
C ALA A 163 6.15 16.51 17.90
N ALA A 164 6.54 17.72 18.27
CA ALA A 164 6.53 18.87 17.37
C ALA A 164 7.86 18.99 16.58
N GLY A 165 7.81 19.70 15.45
CA GLY A 165 9.00 20.10 14.70
C GLY A 165 9.64 18.98 13.90
N LEU A 166 8.88 17.99 13.47
CA LEU A 166 9.30 16.99 12.52
C LEU A 166 8.87 17.40 11.10
N THR A 167 9.80 17.35 10.16
CA THR A 167 9.49 17.57 8.75
C THR A 167 9.86 16.33 7.94
N VAL A 168 8.92 15.85 7.15
CA VAL A 168 9.12 14.74 6.22
C VAL A 168 8.86 15.19 4.79
N ARG A 169 9.50 14.52 3.84
CA ARG A 169 9.19 14.67 2.41
C ARG A 169 8.26 13.54 1.98
N GLY A 170 7.04 13.87 1.58
CA GLY A 170 6.09 12.83 1.18
C GLY A 170 4.82 13.38 0.58
N ASN A 171 3.94 12.46 0.20
CA ASN A 171 2.58 12.77 -0.23
C ASN A 171 1.63 12.62 0.98
N PRO A 172 1.04 13.72 1.49
CA PRO A 172 0.19 13.67 2.68
C PRO A 172 -1.01 12.72 2.52
N ALA A 173 -1.58 12.60 1.31
CA ALA A 173 -2.74 11.74 1.07
C ALA A 173 -2.39 10.25 1.20
N PHE A 174 -1.24 9.80 0.68
CA PHE A 174 -0.78 8.42 0.84
C PHE A 174 -0.39 8.12 2.29
N LEU A 175 0.23 9.07 2.99
CA LEU A 175 0.58 8.90 4.40
C LEU A 175 -0.68 8.88 5.29
N ALA A 176 -1.70 9.71 4.99
CA ALA A 176 -3.02 9.63 5.62
C ALA A 176 -3.67 8.26 5.43
N GLN A 177 -3.63 7.75 4.20
CA GLN A 177 -4.18 6.43 3.89
C GLN A 177 -3.44 5.30 4.62
N ALA A 178 -2.11 5.38 4.72
CA ALA A 178 -1.32 4.42 5.48
C ALA A 178 -1.67 4.46 6.98
N LEU A 179 -1.75 5.66 7.56
CA LEU A 179 -2.11 5.83 8.97
C LEU A 179 -3.54 5.36 9.25
N ALA A 180 -4.50 5.67 8.37
CA ALA A 180 -5.87 5.15 8.47
C ALA A 180 -5.90 3.63 8.50
N ASN A 181 -5.13 2.95 7.63
CA ASN A 181 -5.03 1.48 7.66
C ASN A 181 -4.44 0.93 8.97
N LEU A 182 -3.48 1.63 9.58
CA LEU A 182 -2.95 1.23 10.88
C LEU A 182 -3.98 1.40 11.98
N VAL A 183 -4.70 2.53 12.02
CA VAL A 183 -5.74 2.80 13.01
C VAL A 183 -6.94 1.87 12.81
N ASP A 184 -7.39 1.65 11.57
CA ASP A 184 -8.46 0.68 11.26
C ASP A 184 -8.12 -0.73 11.78
N ASN A 185 -6.87 -1.17 11.59
CA ASN A 185 -6.42 -2.45 12.12
C ASN A 185 -6.44 -2.47 13.64
N ALA A 186 -5.92 -1.44 14.31
CA ALA A 186 -5.93 -1.31 15.76
C ALA A 186 -7.37 -1.37 16.30
N VAL A 187 -8.26 -0.53 15.77
CA VAL A 187 -9.68 -0.50 16.18
C VAL A 187 -10.34 -1.85 15.93
N LYS A 188 -10.08 -2.49 14.79
CA LYS A 188 -10.69 -3.74 14.40
C LYS A 188 -10.32 -4.89 15.34
N TYR A 189 -9.03 -5.00 15.70
CA TYR A 189 -8.50 -6.16 16.44
C TYR A 189 -8.47 -5.95 17.96
N THR A 190 -8.64 -4.73 18.44
CA THR A 190 -8.71 -4.45 19.88
C THR A 190 -10.11 -4.79 20.40
N PRO A 191 -10.26 -5.61 21.45
CA PRO A 191 -11.55 -5.85 22.10
C PRO A 191 -12.04 -4.60 22.85
N ALA A 192 -13.34 -4.56 23.14
CA ALA A 192 -13.93 -3.51 23.97
C ALA A 192 -13.23 -3.42 25.34
N GLY A 193 -13.05 -2.23 25.86
CA GLY A 193 -12.26 -1.94 27.07
C GLY A 193 -10.76 -1.80 26.81
N GLY A 194 -10.30 -2.00 25.57
CA GLY A 194 -8.90 -1.81 25.20
C GLY A 194 -8.57 -0.37 24.81
N ALA A 195 -7.31 -0.16 24.41
CA ALA A 195 -6.78 1.16 24.07
C ALA A 195 -6.00 1.16 22.75
N VAL A 196 -6.04 2.29 22.06
CA VAL A 196 -5.26 2.59 20.86
C VAL A 196 -4.47 3.87 21.10
N MET A 197 -3.16 3.82 20.87
CA MET A 197 -2.26 4.97 21.00
C MET A 197 -1.63 5.30 19.67
N VAL A 198 -1.81 6.51 19.17
CA VAL A 198 -1.16 7.02 17.96
C VAL A 198 -0.02 7.95 18.36
N ARG A 199 1.20 7.65 17.93
CA ARG A 199 2.39 8.45 18.29
C ARG A 199 3.12 8.97 17.08
N LEU A 200 3.61 10.19 17.20
CA LEU A 200 4.61 10.77 16.31
C LEU A 200 5.83 11.15 17.15
N ARG A 201 6.98 10.60 16.82
CA ARG A 201 8.24 10.94 17.51
C ARG A 201 9.44 10.87 16.57
N ARG A 202 10.56 11.45 16.99
CA ARG A 202 11.86 11.21 16.37
C ARG A 202 12.47 9.97 17.02
N ASN A 203 12.83 8.95 16.22
CA ASN A 203 13.49 7.76 16.74
C ASN A 203 14.98 8.02 17.00
N ALA A 204 15.70 7.02 17.55
CA ALA A 204 17.11 7.14 17.86
C ALA A 204 18.01 7.36 16.63
N ALA A 205 17.57 6.99 15.44
CA ALA A 205 18.27 7.23 14.17
C ALA A 205 17.98 8.64 13.59
N GLY A 206 17.14 9.44 14.26
CA GLY A 206 16.76 10.77 13.79
C GLY A 206 15.58 10.78 12.81
N GLU A 207 14.98 9.62 12.50
CA GLU A 207 13.87 9.48 11.57
C GLU A 207 12.52 9.81 12.24
N ALA A 208 11.53 10.23 11.46
CA ALA A 208 10.16 10.40 11.92
C ALA A 208 9.48 9.03 12.02
N GLU A 209 8.99 8.71 13.19
CA GLU A 209 8.25 7.48 13.45
C GLU A 209 6.79 7.83 13.78
N ILE A 210 5.86 7.39 12.93
CA ILE A 210 4.42 7.42 13.17
C ILE A 210 4.00 6.00 13.54
N SER A 211 3.61 5.77 14.79
CA SER A 211 3.24 4.45 15.27
C SER A 211 1.82 4.40 15.81
N VAL A 212 1.13 3.30 15.54
CA VAL A 212 -0.14 2.94 16.14
C VAL A 212 0.10 1.70 16.99
N THR A 213 -0.27 1.80 18.26
CA THR A 213 -0.10 0.73 19.24
C THR A 213 -1.46 0.39 19.82
N ASP A 214 -1.81 -0.88 19.83
CA ASP A 214 -3.06 -1.38 20.38
C ASP A 214 -2.85 -2.39 21.52
N THR A 215 -3.92 -2.65 22.26
CA THR A 215 -3.96 -3.66 23.33
C THR A 215 -4.68 -4.93 22.93
N GLY A 216 -4.75 -5.23 21.64
CA GLY A 216 -5.36 -6.42 21.09
C GLY A 216 -4.50 -7.68 21.25
N PRO A 217 -4.83 -8.77 20.51
CA PRO A 217 -4.11 -10.04 20.61
C PRO A 217 -2.67 -9.99 20.10
N GLY A 218 -2.31 -8.95 19.34
CA GLY A 218 -0.98 -8.82 18.75
C GLY A 218 -0.74 -9.78 17.58
N VAL A 219 0.53 -9.83 17.15
CA VAL A 219 1.03 -10.71 16.10
C VAL A 219 2.30 -11.40 16.58
N ALA A 220 2.34 -12.71 16.52
CA ALA A 220 3.50 -13.51 16.92
C ALA A 220 4.75 -13.11 16.10
N PRO A 221 5.94 -13.02 16.71
CA PRO A 221 7.15 -12.56 16.04
C PRO A 221 7.43 -13.27 14.70
N GLU A 222 7.19 -14.58 14.65
CA GLU A 222 7.42 -15.43 13.47
C GLU A 222 6.46 -15.11 12.31
N GLN A 223 5.33 -14.45 12.62
CA GLN A 223 4.30 -14.11 11.63
C GLN A 223 4.39 -12.65 11.16
N ARG A 224 5.15 -11.77 11.85
CA ARG A 224 5.20 -10.34 11.57
C ARG A 224 5.68 -10.03 10.16
N HIS A 225 6.64 -10.79 9.64
CA HIS A 225 7.12 -10.61 8.27
C HIS A 225 6.08 -11.00 7.21
N ARG A 226 5.19 -11.97 7.54
CA ARG A 226 4.17 -12.45 6.60
C ARG A 226 2.93 -11.57 6.54
N VAL A 227 2.55 -10.92 7.65
CA VAL A 227 1.32 -10.10 7.69
C VAL A 227 1.43 -8.81 6.91
N VAL A 228 2.63 -8.43 6.45
CA VAL A 228 2.84 -7.31 5.52
C VAL A 228 2.69 -7.71 4.05
N ASP A 229 2.62 -9.03 3.76
CA ASP A 229 2.37 -9.51 2.41
C ASP A 229 0.90 -9.30 2.03
N ARG A 230 0.64 -9.17 0.73
CA ARG A 230 -0.73 -8.98 0.22
C ARG A 230 -1.60 -10.20 0.51
N PHE A 231 -2.86 -9.96 0.90
CA PHE A 231 -3.88 -11.00 1.15
C PHE A 231 -3.55 -11.98 2.28
N VAL A 232 -2.48 -11.74 3.03
CA VAL A 232 -2.16 -12.57 4.20
C VAL A 232 -3.08 -12.18 5.35
N ARG A 233 -3.73 -13.20 5.92
CA ARG A 233 -4.57 -13.11 7.11
C ARG A 233 -4.23 -14.25 8.05
N LEU A 234 -4.09 -13.93 9.33
CA LEU A 234 -3.87 -14.94 10.36
C LEU A 234 -5.16 -15.73 10.61
N GLU A 235 -5.02 -16.99 11.00
CA GLU A 235 -6.19 -17.87 11.23
C GLU A 235 -7.19 -17.28 12.20
N ASN A 236 -6.72 -16.70 13.30
CA ASN A 236 -7.56 -16.07 14.33
C ASN A 236 -8.31 -14.81 13.82
N SER A 237 -7.94 -14.27 12.66
CA SER A 237 -8.55 -13.09 12.07
C SER A 237 -9.47 -13.38 10.88
N ARG A 238 -9.62 -14.64 10.48
CA ARG A 238 -10.42 -15.02 9.29
C ARG A 238 -11.90 -14.68 9.41
N ASN A 239 -12.43 -14.64 10.63
CA ASN A 239 -13.84 -14.32 10.89
C ASN A 239 -14.14 -12.81 10.89
N LEU A 240 -13.12 -11.95 10.93
CA LEU A 240 -13.30 -10.51 10.91
C LEU A 240 -13.30 -9.98 9.45
N PRO A 241 -14.04 -8.92 9.10
CA PRO A 241 -14.05 -8.38 7.75
C PRO A 241 -12.67 -7.84 7.34
N GLY A 242 -12.30 -7.99 6.06
CA GLY A 242 -11.07 -7.39 5.50
C GLY A 242 -10.36 -8.29 4.51
N ALA A 243 -9.63 -7.67 3.57
CA ALA A 243 -8.97 -8.34 2.45
C ALA A 243 -7.49 -8.70 2.69
N GLY A 244 -6.88 -8.32 3.83
CA GLY A 244 -5.45 -8.55 4.07
C GLY A 244 -4.53 -7.63 3.28
N LEU A 245 -4.99 -6.42 2.93
CA LEU A 245 -4.23 -5.44 2.13
C LEU A 245 -3.74 -4.24 2.96
N GLY A 246 -4.26 -4.04 4.18
CA GLY A 246 -3.94 -2.84 4.96
C GLY A 246 -2.45 -2.67 5.23
N LEU A 247 -1.78 -3.68 5.80
CA LEU A 247 -0.36 -3.60 6.11
C LEU A 247 0.53 -3.61 4.86
N SER A 248 0.13 -4.30 3.79
CA SER A 248 0.88 -4.27 2.53
C SER A 248 0.79 -2.91 1.84
N LEU A 249 -0.32 -2.18 1.98
CA LEU A 249 -0.43 -0.80 1.54
C LEU A 249 0.48 0.11 2.37
N VAL A 250 0.50 -0.04 3.69
CA VAL A 250 1.42 0.72 4.58
C VAL A 250 2.86 0.48 4.18
N ALA A 251 3.26 -0.78 3.91
CA ALA A 251 4.61 -1.12 3.46
C ALA A 251 4.95 -0.46 2.11
N ALA A 252 4.03 -0.48 1.14
CA ALA A 252 4.24 0.16 -0.16
C ALA A 252 4.35 1.70 -0.03
N VAL A 253 3.51 2.31 0.81
CA VAL A 253 3.61 3.74 1.10
C VAL A 253 4.94 4.07 1.77
N ALA A 254 5.35 3.31 2.78
CA ALA A 254 6.64 3.49 3.45
C ALA A 254 7.80 3.44 2.46
N GLN A 255 7.85 2.41 1.63
CA GLN A 255 8.91 2.21 0.63
C GLN A 255 8.96 3.34 -0.39
N ALA A 256 7.82 3.80 -0.91
CA ALA A 256 7.76 4.91 -1.86
C ALA A 256 8.22 6.25 -1.25
N HIS A 257 8.22 6.37 0.07
CA HIS A 257 8.72 7.53 0.83
C HIS A 257 10.15 7.32 1.35
N GLY A 258 10.88 6.31 0.88
CA GLY A 258 12.24 6.00 1.32
C GLY A 258 12.33 5.49 2.77
N GLY A 259 11.19 5.08 3.33
CA GLY A 259 11.07 4.58 4.69
C GLY A 259 10.76 3.08 4.75
N ARG A 260 10.25 2.64 5.89
CA ARG A 260 9.88 1.24 6.16
C ARG A 260 8.74 1.12 7.16
N ILE A 261 8.11 -0.05 7.18
CA ILE A 261 7.18 -0.44 8.25
C ILE A 261 7.93 -1.30 9.28
N GLU A 262 7.66 -1.06 10.54
CA GLU A 262 8.16 -1.88 11.65
C GLU A 262 6.99 -2.41 12.48
N LEU A 263 7.01 -3.71 12.78
CA LEU A 263 6.03 -4.36 13.64
C LEU A 263 6.70 -4.84 14.91
N GLY A 264 6.12 -4.51 16.06
CA GLY A 264 6.60 -4.86 17.38
C GLY A 264 5.47 -5.28 18.31
N GLU A 265 5.82 -5.59 19.54
CA GLU A 265 4.84 -5.82 20.61
C GLU A 265 4.21 -4.51 21.05
N GLY A 266 2.95 -4.57 21.42
CA GLY A 266 2.21 -3.51 22.05
C GLY A 266 2.59 -3.32 23.53
N PRO A 267 1.70 -2.72 24.35
CA PRO A 267 2.03 -2.32 25.73
C PRO A 267 2.11 -3.50 26.72
N GLY A 268 1.90 -4.74 26.28
CA GLY A 268 1.92 -5.93 27.14
C GLY A 268 0.59 -6.65 27.21
N VAL A 269 0.53 -7.66 28.10
CA VAL A 269 -0.69 -8.46 28.30
C VAL A 269 -1.76 -7.61 29.00
N TYR A 270 -2.89 -7.47 28.34
CA TYR A 270 -4.09 -6.83 28.89
C TYR A 270 -5.16 -7.92 29.09
N ASP A 271 -5.58 -8.17 30.29
CA ASP A 271 -6.67 -9.09 30.65
C ASP A 271 -6.64 -10.47 29.93
N GLY A 272 -5.44 -10.96 29.58
CA GLY A 272 -5.28 -12.21 28.84
C GLY A 272 -5.54 -12.12 27.33
N SER A 273 -5.78 -10.93 26.77
CA SER A 273 -6.07 -10.75 25.34
C SER A 273 -4.85 -10.77 24.44
N GLY A 274 -3.63 -10.63 25.01
CA GLY A 274 -2.37 -10.68 24.28
C GLY A 274 -1.48 -9.45 24.48
N PRO A 275 -0.28 -9.45 23.87
CA PRO A 275 0.71 -8.38 24.05
C PRO A 275 0.35 -7.07 23.29
N GLY A 276 -0.71 -7.07 22.48
CA GLY A 276 -0.98 -5.98 21.55
C GLY A 276 -0.04 -5.97 20.34
N LEU A 277 -0.29 -5.06 19.43
CA LEU A 277 0.58 -4.80 18.28
C LEU A 277 1.01 -3.34 18.28
N ARG A 278 2.30 -3.11 18.05
CA ARG A 278 2.84 -1.82 17.63
C ARG A 278 3.17 -1.90 16.15
N ALA A 279 2.52 -1.10 15.31
CA ALA A 279 2.83 -0.94 13.90
C ALA A 279 3.32 0.49 13.65
N ALA A 280 4.52 0.65 13.11
CA ALA A 280 5.16 1.92 12.91
C ALA A 280 5.56 2.14 11.45
N LEU A 281 5.24 3.33 10.95
CA LEU A 281 5.72 3.88 9.70
C LEU A 281 6.94 4.75 10.02
N VAL A 282 8.11 4.36 9.54
CA VAL A 282 9.37 5.06 9.77
C VAL A 282 9.80 5.74 8.48
N LEU A 283 10.01 7.05 8.54
CA LEU A 283 10.28 7.92 7.39
C LEU A 283 11.55 8.75 7.61
N PRO A 284 12.37 8.98 6.59
CA PRO A 284 13.48 9.91 6.69
C PRO A 284 12.98 11.33 6.97
N THR A 285 13.64 12.02 7.93
CA THR A 285 13.38 13.42 8.20
C THR A 285 14.22 14.30 7.29
N VAL A 286 13.67 15.46 6.94
CA VAL A 286 14.42 16.55 6.33
C VAL A 286 14.73 17.52 7.44
N GLY A 287 15.99 17.49 7.86
CA GLY A 287 16.50 18.31 8.98
C GLY A 287 16.84 19.71 8.57
#